data_0f1616c3c2fba28d24f888f579992c1e
#
_entry.id   0f1616c3c2fba28d24f888f579992c1e
#
_cell.length_a   1.000
_cell.length_b   1.000
_cell.length_c   1.000
_cell.angle_alpha   90.00
_cell.angle_beta   90.00
_cell.angle_gamma   90.00
#
_symmetry.space_group_name_H-M   'P 1'
#
loop_
_entity.id
_entity.type
_entity.pdbx_description
1 polymer ?
#
loop_
_entity_poly.entity_id
_entity_poly.type
_entity_poly.pdbx_seq_one_letter_code
_entity_poly.pdbx_strand_id
1 'polypeptide(L)'
;MAEEVAAHQHSVMCLRLMQVFRRVSRGMRRWQDGAAPSATVPLSPRHVAALEQLLGSPITVGELAARLGLTLPTVSGVLADLDRAGFIERHPDPADRRRTIVQVVPAQAAVIGEWLDGAVKPLARVLDKLSPSEQAAFLKAMDLLETELRSQDAQS
;
A
#
# COMPACT_ATOMS: atom_id res chain seq x y z
N MET A 1 -20.26 27.59 -25.25
CA MET A 1 -18.95 27.40 -25.94
C MET A 1 -17.78 27.28 -24.97
N ALA A 2 -17.44 28.25 -24.12
CA ALA A 2 -16.29 28.12 -23.19
C ALA A 2 -16.48 27.02 -22.13
N GLU A 3 -17.68 26.90 -21.59
CA GLU A 3 -18.04 25.87 -20.59
C GLU A 3 -18.04 24.44 -21.17
N GLU A 4 -18.48 24.29 -22.40
CA GLU A 4 -18.45 23.02 -23.15
C GLU A 4 -17.03 22.57 -23.51
N VAL A 5 -16.16 23.51 -23.85
CA VAL A 5 -14.73 23.27 -24.11
C VAL A 5 -14.02 22.87 -22.82
N ALA A 6 -14.32 23.52 -21.69
CA ALA A 6 -13.75 23.18 -20.38
C ALA A 6 -14.20 21.78 -19.91
N ALA A 7 -15.49 21.44 -20.09
CA ALA A 7 -16.02 20.10 -19.76
C ALA A 7 -15.36 19.00 -20.61
N HIS A 8 -15.16 19.28 -21.90
CA HIS A 8 -14.48 18.35 -22.80
C HIS A 8 -12.99 18.13 -22.38
N GLN A 9 -12.28 19.20 -22.05
CA GLN A 9 -10.89 19.11 -21.58
C GLN A 9 -10.77 18.31 -20.29
N HIS A 10 -11.69 18.48 -19.31
CA HIS A 10 -11.74 17.67 -18.11
C HIS A 10 -11.94 16.17 -18.42
N SER A 11 -12.88 15.85 -19.31
CA SER A 11 -13.15 14.47 -19.70
C SER A 11 -11.92 13.80 -20.33
N VAL A 12 -11.21 14.49 -21.22
CA VAL A 12 -9.99 13.98 -21.86
C VAL A 12 -8.89 13.75 -20.81
N MET A 13 -8.74 14.66 -19.85
CA MET A 13 -7.77 14.53 -18.77
C MET A 13 -8.09 13.36 -17.85
N CYS A 14 -9.36 13.15 -17.49
CA CYS A 14 -9.79 12.00 -16.70
C CYS A 14 -9.47 10.67 -17.41
N LEU A 15 -9.78 10.57 -18.72
CA LEU A 15 -9.46 9.36 -19.50
C LEU A 15 -7.94 9.09 -19.54
N ARG A 16 -7.12 10.14 -19.70
CA ARG A 16 -5.67 10.01 -19.66
C ARG A 16 -5.18 9.52 -18.30
N LEU A 17 -5.68 10.09 -17.21
CA LEU A 17 -5.35 9.65 -15.84
C LEU A 17 -5.72 8.20 -15.62
N MET A 18 -6.91 7.77 -16.02
CA MET A 18 -7.35 6.37 -15.93
C MET A 18 -6.40 5.42 -16.68
N GLN A 19 -5.92 5.81 -17.86
CA GLN A 19 -4.92 5.02 -18.60
C GLN A 19 -3.59 4.94 -17.85
N VAL A 20 -3.13 6.04 -17.24
CA VAL A 20 -1.90 6.07 -16.44
C VAL A 20 -2.05 5.16 -15.22
N PHE A 21 -3.14 5.26 -14.45
CA PHE A 21 -3.40 4.40 -13.31
C PHE A 21 -3.40 2.91 -13.67
N ARG A 22 -4.03 2.54 -14.79
CA ARG A 22 -3.99 1.15 -15.29
C ARG A 22 -2.58 0.68 -15.63
N ARG A 23 -1.71 1.55 -16.17
CA ARG A 23 -0.30 1.21 -16.45
C ARG A 23 0.50 1.08 -15.16
N VAL A 24 0.34 2.02 -14.23
CA VAL A 24 0.99 1.98 -12.91
C VAL A 24 0.62 0.70 -12.17
N SER A 25 -0.68 0.39 -12.06
CA SER A 25 -1.17 -0.82 -11.39
C SER A 25 -0.63 -2.10 -12.01
N ARG A 26 -0.49 -2.16 -13.34
CA ARG A 26 0.14 -3.30 -14.03
C ARG A 26 1.64 -3.39 -13.76
N GLY A 27 2.33 -2.25 -13.73
CA GLY A 27 3.75 -2.17 -13.41
C GLY A 27 4.04 -2.67 -11.99
N MET A 28 3.23 -2.24 -11.03
CA MET A 28 3.33 -2.67 -9.64
C MET A 28 3.08 -4.18 -9.49
N ARG A 29 2.06 -4.72 -10.16
CA ARG A 29 1.82 -6.19 -10.16
C ARG A 29 3.01 -6.96 -10.72
N ARG A 30 3.55 -6.56 -11.87
CA ARG A 30 4.74 -7.22 -12.44
C ARG A 30 5.94 -7.17 -11.51
N TRP A 31 6.12 -6.06 -10.81
CA TRP A 31 7.17 -5.94 -9.81
C TRP A 31 6.93 -6.91 -8.64
N GLN A 32 5.71 -6.98 -8.13
CA GLN A 32 5.33 -7.93 -7.07
C GLN A 32 5.58 -9.38 -7.48
N ASP A 33 5.19 -9.74 -8.70
CA ASP A 33 5.32 -11.11 -9.23
C ASP A 33 6.79 -11.49 -9.52
N GLY A 34 7.63 -10.53 -9.94
CA GLY A 34 9.00 -10.80 -10.38
C GLY A 34 10.08 -10.67 -9.31
N ALA A 35 9.82 -9.95 -8.23
CA ALA A 35 10.80 -9.62 -7.20
C ALA A 35 10.39 -10.05 -5.79
N ALA A 36 9.27 -10.76 -5.64
CA ALA A 36 8.79 -11.18 -4.33
C ALA A 36 9.81 -12.05 -3.60
N PRO A 37 10.12 -11.76 -2.32
CA PRO A 37 11.11 -12.50 -1.55
C PRO A 37 10.66 -13.94 -1.19
N SER A 38 9.44 -14.32 -1.55
CA SER A 38 8.91 -15.67 -1.35
C SER A 38 8.22 -16.18 -2.62
N ALA A 39 8.60 -17.40 -3.01
CA ALA A 39 7.90 -18.17 -4.05
C ALA A 39 6.68 -18.93 -3.51
N THR A 40 6.50 -19.01 -2.18
CA THR A 40 5.48 -19.86 -1.55
C THR A 40 4.13 -19.17 -1.36
N VAL A 41 4.11 -17.83 -1.29
CA VAL A 41 2.89 -17.03 -1.11
C VAL A 41 2.93 -15.85 -2.06
N PRO A 42 1.95 -15.72 -2.99
CA PRO A 42 1.84 -14.54 -3.83
C PRO A 42 1.48 -13.33 -2.96
N LEU A 43 2.36 -12.32 -2.92
CA LEU A 43 2.17 -11.13 -2.13
C LEU A 43 1.21 -10.16 -2.83
N SER A 44 0.03 -9.95 -2.27
CA SER A 44 -0.92 -8.95 -2.72
C SER A 44 -0.55 -7.55 -2.21
N PRO A 45 -1.15 -6.46 -2.73
CA PRO A 45 -0.96 -5.10 -2.21
C PRO A 45 -1.20 -4.97 -0.70
N ARG A 46 -2.12 -5.76 -0.13
CA ARG A 46 -2.39 -5.78 1.33
C ARG A 46 -1.23 -6.37 2.13
N HIS A 47 -0.55 -7.39 1.59
CA HIS A 47 0.66 -7.95 2.20
C HIS A 47 1.80 -6.93 2.19
N VAL A 48 1.98 -6.22 1.08
CA VAL A 48 2.97 -5.12 0.95
C VAL A 48 2.71 -4.05 1.99
N ALA A 49 1.48 -3.54 2.08
CA ALA A 49 1.10 -2.52 3.04
C ALA A 49 1.28 -2.99 4.51
N ALA A 50 0.99 -4.26 4.80
CA ALA A 50 1.21 -4.82 6.12
C ALA A 50 2.71 -4.90 6.47
N LEU A 51 3.55 -5.39 5.56
CA LEU A 51 5.00 -5.47 5.76
C LEU A 51 5.63 -4.10 5.94
N GLU A 52 5.19 -3.09 5.18
CA GLU A 52 5.64 -1.71 5.33
C GLU A 52 5.39 -1.18 6.75
N GLN A 53 4.19 -1.40 7.30
CA GLN A 53 3.86 -1.00 8.67
C GLN A 53 4.67 -1.76 9.72
N LEU A 54 4.93 -3.05 9.49
CA LEU A 54 5.64 -3.92 10.42
C LEU A 54 7.16 -3.71 10.43
N LEU A 55 7.76 -3.22 9.35
CA LEU A 55 9.18 -2.87 9.32
C LEU A 55 9.52 -1.70 10.26
N GLY A 56 8.56 -0.81 10.50
CA GLY A 56 8.79 0.37 11.36
C GLY A 56 8.90 0.01 12.84
N SER A 57 8.06 -0.90 13.33
CA SER A 57 8.03 -1.34 14.74
C SER A 57 7.04 -2.48 14.95
N PRO A 58 7.23 -3.31 16.01
CA PRO A 58 6.20 -4.24 16.44
C PRO A 58 4.89 -3.52 16.77
N ILE A 59 3.78 -4.03 16.28
CA ILE A 59 2.44 -3.46 16.53
C ILE A 59 1.42 -4.56 16.78
N THR A 60 0.32 -4.23 17.41
CA THR A 60 -0.77 -5.20 17.62
C THR A 60 -1.60 -5.40 16.35
N VAL A 61 -2.27 -6.55 16.26
CA VAL A 61 -3.19 -6.85 15.14
C VAL A 61 -4.27 -5.78 14.99
N GLY A 62 -4.78 -5.26 16.12
CA GLY A 62 -5.78 -4.19 16.12
C GLY A 62 -5.25 -2.87 15.58
N GLU A 63 -4.03 -2.48 15.98
CA GLU A 63 -3.37 -1.28 15.47
C GLU A 63 -3.05 -1.40 13.97
N LEU A 64 -2.60 -2.57 13.52
CA LEU A 64 -2.38 -2.81 12.10
C LEU A 64 -3.68 -2.67 11.29
N ALA A 65 -4.78 -3.23 11.81
CA ALA A 65 -6.09 -3.11 11.18
C ALA A 65 -6.54 -1.65 11.06
N ALA A 66 -6.37 -0.87 12.12
CA ALA A 66 -6.70 0.56 12.14
C ALA A 66 -5.84 1.36 11.14
N ARG A 67 -4.51 1.12 11.11
CA ARG A 67 -3.59 1.83 10.19
C ARG A 67 -3.88 1.51 8.72
N LEU A 68 -4.26 0.27 8.42
CA LEU A 68 -4.56 -0.16 7.05
C LEU A 68 -6.02 0.15 6.62
N GLY A 69 -6.88 0.58 7.54
CA GLY A 69 -8.31 0.78 7.27
C GLY A 69 -9.02 -0.53 6.90
N LEU A 70 -8.56 -1.67 7.46
CA LEU A 70 -9.08 -3.00 7.19
C LEU A 70 -9.78 -3.61 8.40
N THR A 71 -10.66 -4.58 8.16
CA THR A 71 -11.29 -5.34 9.25
C THR A 71 -10.31 -6.32 9.88
N LEU A 72 -10.51 -6.65 11.17
CA LEU A 72 -9.69 -7.63 11.88
C LEU A 72 -9.61 -9.01 11.18
N PRO A 73 -10.72 -9.58 10.66
CA PRO A 73 -10.64 -10.83 9.90
C PRO A 73 -9.76 -10.73 8.66
N THR A 74 -9.84 -9.62 7.93
CA THR A 74 -9.01 -9.38 6.73
C THR A 74 -7.53 -9.33 7.09
N VAL A 75 -7.17 -8.55 8.13
CA VAL A 75 -5.77 -8.46 8.59
C VAL A 75 -5.29 -9.79 9.12
N SER A 76 -6.12 -10.54 9.85
CA SER A 76 -5.76 -11.88 10.33
C SER A 76 -5.42 -12.83 9.20
N GLY A 77 -6.15 -12.78 8.07
CA GLY A 77 -5.85 -13.54 6.86
C GLY A 77 -4.50 -13.15 6.24
N VAL A 78 -4.28 -11.84 6.04
CA VAL A 78 -3.00 -11.30 5.54
C VAL A 78 -1.82 -11.75 6.41
N LEU A 79 -1.98 -11.62 7.73
CA LEU A 79 -0.93 -12.04 8.67
C LEU A 79 -0.72 -13.56 8.69
N ALA A 80 -1.75 -14.38 8.45
CA ALA A 80 -1.61 -15.83 8.35
C ALA A 80 -0.78 -16.22 7.11
N ASP A 81 -0.93 -15.52 6.00
CA ASP A 81 -0.15 -15.73 4.79
C ASP A 81 1.32 -15.31 4.99
N LEU A 82 1.57 -14.15 5.63
CA LEU A 82 2.91 -13.66 5.93
C LEU A 82 3.66 -14.55 6.94
N ASP A 83 2.95 -15.08 7.91
CA ASP A 83 3.46 -16.03 8.91
C ASP A 83 3.87 -17.36 8.23
N ARG A 84 3.00 -17.89 7.38
CA ARG A 84 3.30 -19.10 6.57
C ARG A 84 4.49 -18.89 5.63
N ALA A 85 4.70 -17.68 5.15
CA ALA A 85 5.87 -17.31 4.34
C ALA A 85 7.15 -17.10 5.18
N GLY A 86 7.05 -17.09 6.50
CA GLY A 86 8.18 -16.88 7.42
C GLY A 86 8.65 -15.42 7.49
N PHE A 87 7.83 -14.47 7.12
CA PHE A 87 8.18 -13.04 7.12
C PHE A 87 7.93 -12.37 8.46
N ILE A 88 6.98 -12.88 9.23
CA ILE A 88 6.57 -12.31 10.50
C ILE A 88 6.58 -13.37 11.61
N GLU A 89 6.61 -12.90 12.83
CA GLU A 89 6.41 -13.68 14.03
C GLU A 89 5.39 -12.99 14.95
N ARG A 90 4.72 -13.77 15.80
CA ARG A 90 3.66 -13.32 16.67
C ARG A 90 4.02 -13.62 18.12
N HIS A 91 3.84 -12.65 18.99
CA HIS A 91 4.10 -12.80 20.42
C HIS A 91 2.92 -12.25 21.24
N PRO A 92 2.63 -12.83 22.41
CA PRO A 92 1.72 -12.20 23.37
C PRO A 92 2.26 -10.82 23.78
N ASP A 93 1.39 -9.83 23.86
CA ASP A 93 1.78 -8.51 24.38
C ASP A 93 2.20 -8.64 25.87
N PRO A 94 3.40 -8.21 26.25
CA PRO A 94 3.84 -8.26 27.65
C PRO A 94 2.94 -7.45 28.60
N ALA A 95 2.32 -6.37 28.11
CA ALA A 95 1.44 -5.50 28.87
C ALA A 95 0.01 -6.05 28.98
N ASP A 96 -0.47 -6.76 27.95
CA ASP A 96 -1.80 -7.40 27.93
C ASP A 96 -1.75 -8.68 27.10
N ARG A 97 -1.66 -9.82 27.77
CA ARG A 97 -1.59 -11.16 27.13
C ARG A 97 -2.79 -11.53 26.26
N ARG A 98 -3.88 -10.76 26.30
CA ARG A 98 -5.04 -10.92 25.42
C ARG A 98 -4.76 -10.34 24.01
N ARG A 99 -3.74 -9.51 23.90
CA ARG A 99 -3.32 -8.88 22.64
C ARG A 99 -2.16 -9.65 22.03
N THR A 100 -2.10 -9.68 20.71
CA THR A 100 -1.00 -10.27 19.97
C THR A 100 -0.22 -9.15 19.29
N ILE A 101 1.07 -9.09 19.55
CA ILE A 101 2.03 -8.26 18.85
C ILE A 101 2.56 -9.04 17.65
N VAL A 102 2.69 -8.36 16.54
CA VAL A 102 3.24 -8.87 15.29
C VAL A 102 4.46 -8.05 14.92
N GLN A 103 5.51 -8.70 14.48
CA GLN A 103 6.73 -8.06 13.98
C GLN A 103 7.32 -8.83 12.81
N VAL A 104 8.13 -8.15 12.01
CA VAL A 104 8.94 -8.81 10.99
C VAL A 104 10.01 -9.66 11.66
N VAL A 105 10.23 -10.88 11.16
CA VAL A 105 11.34 -11.73 11.59
C VAL A 105 12.66 -10.98 11.34
N PRO A 106 13.52 -10.74 12.37
CA PRO A 106 14.72 -9.91 12.21
C PRO A 106 15.62 -10.32 11.04
N ALA A 107 15.75 -11.61 10.79
CA ALA A 107 16.53 -12.13 9.67
C ALA A 107 15.96 -11.79 8.29
N GLN A 108 14.68 -11.46 8.21
CA GLN A 108 13.97 -11.11 6.96
C GLN A 108 13.89 -9.59 6.73
N ALA A 109 14.16 -8.78 7.76
CA ALA A 109 13.93 -7.34 7.70
C ALA A 109 14.71 -6.65 6.56
N ALA A 110 15.98 -7.02 6.36
CA ALA A 110 16.81 -6.46 5.28
C ALA A 110 16.26 -6.81 3.89
N VAL A 111 15.92 -8.08 3.66
CA VAL A 111 15.40 -8.57 2.37
C VAL A 111 14.05 -7.94 2.05
N ILE A 112 13.17 -7.85 3.05
CA ILE A 112 11.86 -7.20 2.90
C ILE A 112 12.05 -5.70 2.63
N GLY A 113 12.95 -5.03 3.35
CA GLY A 113 13.26 -3.61 3.15
C GLY A 113 13.76 -3.32 1.73
N GLU A 114 14.74 -4.06 1.24
CA GLU A 114 15.26 -3.93 -0.13
C GLU A 114 14.18 -4.17 -1.19
N TRP A 115 13.31 -5.15 -0.95
CA TRP A 115 12.20 -5.44 -1.83
C TRP A 115 11.18 -4.30 -1.85
N LEU A 116 10.78 -3.76 -0.70
CA LEU A 116 9.87 -2.61 -0.62
C LEU A 116 10.49 -1.34 -1.23
N ASP A 117 11.78 -1.10 -1.01
CA ASP A 117 12.51 -0.01 -1.65
C ASP A 117 12.45 -0.10 -3.18
N GLY A 118 12.54 -1.32 -3.72
CA GLY A 118 12.36 -1.56 -5.14
C GLY A 118 11.00 -1.10 -5.67
N ALA A 119 9.94 -1.25 -4.88
CA ALA A 119 8.59 -0.82 -5.22
C ALA A 119 8.45 0.70 -5.32
N VAL A 120 9.07 1.42 -4.38
CA VAL A 120 8.93 2.88 -4.29
C VAL A 120 9.89 3.64 -5.21
N LYS A 121 10.98 3.03 -5.65
CA LYS A 121 11.98 3.67 -6.52
C LYS A 121 11.42 4.40 -7.75
N PRO A 122 10.46 3.85 -8.52
CA PRO A 122 9.91 4.57 -9.67
C PRO A 122 9.16 5.83 -9.25
N LEU A 123 8.43 5.80 -8.14
CA LEU A 123 7.70 6.94 -7.61
C LEU A 123 8.67 7.99 -7.03
N ALA A 124 9.68 7.56 -6.28
CA ALA A 124 10.71 8.45 -5.75
C ALA A 124 11.38 9.24 -6.88
N ARG A 125 11.77 8.58 -7.98
CA ARG A 125 12.35 9.26 -9.17
C ARG A 125 11.41 10.28 -9.82
N VAL A 126 10.10 10.11 -9.70
CA VAL A 126 9.11 11.10 -10.17
C VAL A 126 9.08 12.27 -9.20
N LEU A 127 9.00 12.00 -7.89
CA LEU A 127 8.96 13.04 -6.86
C LEU A 127 10.22 13.90 -6.87
N ASP A 128 11.41 13.30 -7.11
CA ASP A 128 12.68 14.03 -7.25
C ASP A 128 12.70 15.06 -8.40
N LYS A 129 11.81 14.90 -9.38
CA LYS A 129 11.69 15.83 -10.53
C LYS A 129 10.66 16.93 -10.29
N LEU A 130 9.93 16.88 -9.20
CA LEU A 130 8.89 17.82 -8.84
C LEU A 130 9.42 18.80 -7.79
N SER A 131 9.05 20.06 -7.92
CA SER A 131 9.25 21.06 -6.87
C SER A 131 8.44 20.70 -5.62
N PRO A 132 8.76 21.22 -4.43
CA PRO A 132 7.98 20.96 -3.21
C PRO A 132 6.50 21.33 -3.34
N SER A 133 6.16 22.39 -4.07
CA SER A 133 4.78 22.79 -4.32
C SER A 133 4.03 21.79 -5.22
N GLU A 134 4.70 21.25 -6.23
CA GLU A 134 4.13 20.23 -7.12
C GLU A 134 3.95 18.89 -6.39
N GLN A 135 4.90 18.51 -5.52
CA GLN A 135 4.77 17.32 -4.66
C GLN A 135 3.54 17.46 -3.74
N ALA A 136 3.37 18.61 -3.09
CA ALA A 136 2.22 18.88 -2.23
C ALA A 136 0.90 18.84 -3.01
N ALA A 137 0.86 19.41 -4.21
CA ALA A 137 -0.32 19.39 -5.08
C ALA A 137 -0.64 17.96 -5.55
N PHE A 138 0.37 17.17 -5.88
CA PHE A 138 0.22 15.76 -6.27
C PHE A 138 -0.36 14.92 -5.13
N LEU A 139 0.20 15.03 -3.91
CA LEU A 139 -0.31 14.31 -2.74
C LEU A 139 -1.75 14.71 -2.44
N LYS A 140 -2.06 16.03 -2.43
CA LYS A 140 -3.43 16.51 -2.23
C LYS A 140 -4.41 15.93 -3.25
N ALA A 141 -4.01 15.83 -4.52
CA ALA A 141 -4.87 15.25 -5.56
C ALA A 141 -5.11 13.76 -5.32
N MET A 142 -4.10 13.00 -4.83
CA MET A 142 -4.24 11.59 -4.48
C MET A 142 -5.16 11.38 -3.28
N ASP A 143 -5.03 12.20 -2.23
CA ASP A 143 -5.90 12.15 -1.05
C ASP A 143 -7.38 12.41 -1.39
N LEU A 144 -7.63 13.39 -2.27
CA LEU A 144 -8.97 13.69 -2.76
C LEU A 144 -9.55 12.51 -3.56
N LEU A 145 -8.74 11.90 -4.44
CA LEU A 145 -9.16 10.74 -5.22
C LEU A 145 -9.47 9.54 -4.32
N GLU A 146 -8.63 9.27 -3.33
CA GLU A 146 -8.86 8.18 -2.37
C GLU A 146 -10.15 8.39 -1.57
N THR A 147 -10.41 9.63 -1.12
CA THR A 147 -11.62 9.98 -0.41
C THR A 147 -12.87 9.75 -1.26
N GLU A 148 -12.82 10.14 -2.53
CA GLU A 148 -13.94 9.94 -3.46
C GLU A 148 -14.22 8.46 -3.73
N LEU A 149 -13.18 7.64 -3.91
CA LEU A 149 -13.32 6.21 -4.11
C LEU A 149 -13.91 5.50 -2.88
N ARG A 150 -13.46 5.87 -1.68
CA ARG A 150 -14.03 5.33 -0.42
C ARG A 150 -15.51 5.67 -0.24
N SER A 151 -15.93 6.86 -0.64
CA SER A 151 -17.33 7.27 -0.55
C SER A 151 -18.24 6.47 -1.47
N GLN A 152 -17.75 6.05 -2.64
CA GLN A 152 -18.48 5.19 -3.59
C GLN A 152 -18.61 3.76 -3.06
N ASP A 153 -17.55 3.20 -2.47
CA ASP A 153 -17.57 1.85 -1.88
C ASP A 153 -18.56 1.75 -0.71
N ALA A 154 -18.75 2.84 0.06
CA ALA A 154 -19.70 2.88 1.17
C ALA A 154 -21.18 2.99 0.74
N GLN A 155 -21.43 3.31 -0.54
CA GLN A 155 -22.78 3.43 -1.12
C GLN A 155 -23.20 2.21 -1.94
N SER A 156 -22.31 1.23 -2.13
CA SER A 156 -22.53 -0.01 -2.89
C SER A 156 -22.77 -1.19 -1.99
#